data_5b1f2b3fbcc4abfc60c190656f1640b7
#
_entry.id   5b1f2b3fbcc4abfc60c190656f1640b7
#
_cell.length_a   1.000
_cell.length_b   1.000
_cell.length_c   1.000
_cell.angle_alpha   90.00
_cell.angle_beta   90.00
_cell.angle_gamma   90.00
#
_symmetry.space_group_name_H-M   'P 1'
#
loop_
_entity.id
_entity.type
_entity.pdbx_description
1 polymer ?
#
loop_
_entity_poly.entity_id
_entity_poly.type
_entity_poly.pdbx_seq_one_letter_code
_entity_poly.pdbx_strand_id
1 'polypeptide(L)'
;TPDHQLDVVSFERSINRLIEAGVDGLFFLGSSGEVVFATDERRDQIVREAVRIVDHRVPVLVGIIDTETERVLEHGRRALALGADARVATAPFYALGGPADIEEHFRILHQELDAPLFAYDIPVCVHTKLSWKMLARLGAEGVLAGVKDSSGDDVSFRYLVQENEKNGHPLTLLTGHEIVVDGALLSGADGSVPG
;
A
#
# COMPACT_ATOMS: atom_id res chain seq x y z
N THR A 1 -13.57 19.35 -3.32
CA THR A 1 -14.46 20.52 -3.54
C THR A 1 -15.90 20.06 -3.82
N PRO A 2 -16.91 20.92 -3.66
CA PRO A 2 -18.32 20.55 -3.96
C PRO A 2 -18.57 20.11 -5.40
N ASP A 3 -17.71 20.50 -6.33
CA ASP A 3 -17.72 20.11 -7.74
C ASP A 3 -16.87 18.86 -8.01
N HIS A 4 -16.51 18.12 -6.96
CA HIS A 4 -15.72 16.89 -7.02
C HIS A 4 -14.32 17.07 -7.61
N GLN A 5 -13.73 18.27 -7.57
CA GLN A 5 -12.34 18.48 -7.97
C GLN A 5 -11.39 18.30 -6.79
N LEU A 6 -10.11 17.99 -7.07
CA LEU A 6 -9.08 17.96 -6.05
C LEU A 6 -8.86 19.40 -5.53
N ASP A 7 -8.98 19.60 -4.22
CA ASP A 7 -8.57 20.85 -3.56
C ASP A 7 -7.06 20.84 -3.38
N VAL A 8 -6.34 21.29 -4.39
CA VAL A 8 -4.87 21.30 -4.42
C VAL A 8 -4.29 22.11 -3.26
N VAL A 9 -4.93 23.22 -2.87
CA VAL A 9 -4.44 24.06 -1.77
C VAL A 9 -4.52 23.34 -0.43
N SER A 10 -5.64 22.71 -0.14
CA SER A 10 -5.78 21.91 1.09
C SER A 10 -4.92 20.66 1.06
N PHE A 11 -4.76 20.03 -0.09
CA PHE A 11 -3.89 18.88 -0.30
C PHE A 11 -2.44 19.21 -0.01
N GLU A 12 -1.92 20.30 -0.58
CA GLU A 12 -0.56 20.79 -0.34
C GLU A 12 -0.33 21.12 1.14
N ARG A 13 -1.27 21.82 1.77
CA ARG A 13 -1.19 22.13 3.21
C ARG A 13 -1.13 20.87 4.06
N SER A 14 -1.92 19.84 3.73
CA SER A 14 -1.95 18.57 4.46
C SER A 14 -0.63 17.80 4.32
N ILE A 15 -0.09 17.70 3.11
CA ILE A 15 1.19 17.07 2.84
C ILE A 15 2.31 17.77 3.62
N ASN A 16 2.41 19.09 3.51
CA ASN A 16 3.46 19.84 4.20
C ASN A 16 3.37 19.69 5.71
N ARG A 17 2.15 19.73 6.29
CA ARG A 17 1.94 19.51 7.72
C ARG A 17 2.42 18.14 8.18
N LEU A 18 2.16 17.08 7.40
CA LEU A 18 2.62 15.73 7.74
C LEU A 18 4.15 15.63 7.68
N ILE A 19 4.77 16.16 6.64
CA ILE A 19 6.23 16.17 6.51
C ILE A 19 6.88 16.98 7.64
N GLU A 20 6.33 18.14 7.98
CA GLU A 20 6.80 18.96 9.11
C GLU A 20 6.64 18.26 10.47
N ALA A 21 5.63 17.37 10.59
CA ALA A 21 5.43 16.54 11.77
C ALA A 21 6.43 15.36 11.85
N GLY A 22 7.23 15.12 10.80
CA GLY A 22 8.31 14.14 10.78
C GLY A 22 7.89 12.74 10.37
N VAL A 23 6.91 12.59 9.45
CA VAL A 23 6.60 11.29 8.86
C VAL A 23 7.72 10.81 7.95
N ASP A 24 7.96 9.48 7.94
CA ASP A 24 9.02 8.84 7.14
C ASP A 24 8.59 8.57 5.69
N GLY A 25 7.31 8.69 5.36
CA GLY A 25 6.76 8.47 4.03
C GLY A 25 5.29 8.83 3.95
N LEU A 26 4.75 8.91 2.73
CA LEU A 26 3.34 9.22 2.50
C LEU A 26 2.71 8.18 1.57
N PHE A 27 1.55 7.67 1.97
CA PHE A 27 0.77 6.72 1.19
C PHE A 27 -0.50 7.38 0.63
N PHE A 28 -0.54 7.56 -0.68
CA PHE A 28 -1.65 8.13 -1.44
C PHE A 28 -2.51 7.05 -2.10
N LEU A 29 -3.77 7.36 -2.36
CA LEU A 29 -4.71 6.45 -3.02
C LEU A 29 -4.86 5.10 -2.28
N GLY A 30 -4.84 5.14 -0.95
CA GLY A 30 -5.33 4.05 -0.11
C GLY A 30 -6.85 4.07 0.00
N SER A 31 -7.41 3.26 0.92
CA SER A 31 -8.87 3.22 1.17
C SER A 31 -9.39 4.56 1.71
N SER A 32 -8.73 5.16 2.71
CA SER A 32 -9.06 6.52 3.20
C SER A 32 -8.79 7.60 2.14
N GLY A 33 -7.91 7.32 1.18
CA GLY A 33 -7.65 8.17 0.00
C GLY A 33 -8.67 7.99 -1.11
N GLU A 34 -9.77 7.26 -0.88
CA GLU A 34 -10.92 7.12 -1.78
C GLU A 34 -10.55 6.60 -3.18
N VAL A 35 -9.50 5.75 -3.28
CA VAL A 35 -8.95 5.29 -4.55
C VAL A 35 -9.99 4.72 -5.51
N VAL A 36 -10.96 3.94 -5.00
CA VAL A 36 -11.97 3.26 -5.82
C VAL A 36 -13.05 4.22 -6.37
N PHE A 37 -13.15 5.43 -5.83
CA PHE A 37 -14.08 6.47 -6.29
C PHE A 37 -13.43 7.46 -7.27
N ALA A 38 -12.12 7.40 -7.44
CA ALA A 38 -11.40 8.27 -8.36
C ALA A 38 -11.40 7.69 -9.78
N THR A 39 -11.71 8.54 -10.78
CA THR A 39 -11.47 8.19 -12.19
C THR A 39 -9.95 8.09 -12.45
N ASP A 40 -9.56 7.49 -13.57
CA ASP A 40 -8.15 7.34 -13.91
C ASP A 40 -7.45 8.69 -14.02
N GLU A 41 -8.10 9.69 -14.62
CA GLU A 41 -7.58 11.06 -14.73
C GLU A 41 -7.41 11.71 -13.35
N ARG A 42 -8.34 11.41 -12.41
CA ARG A 42 -8.26 11.90 -11.04
C ARG A 42 -7.11 11.24 -10.28
N ARG A 43 -6.92 9.93 -10.45
CA ARG A 43 -5.76 9.21 -9.87
C ARG A 43 -4.45 9.84 -10.35
N ASP A 44 -4.30 10.07 -11.64
CA ASP A 44 -3.11 10.72 -12.22
C ASP A 44 -2.89 12.14 -11.68
N GLN A 45 -3.96 12.92 -11.54
CA GLN A 45 -3.89 14.25 -10.96
C GLN A 45 -3.36 14.21 -9.52
N ILE A 46 -3.92 13.30 -8.70
CA ILE A 46 -3.51 13.13 -7.29
C ILE A 46 -2.04 12.74 -7.21
N VAL A 47 -1.59 11.76 -7.98
CA VAL A 47 -0.19 11.29 -7.97
C VAL A 47 0.75 12.41 -8.43
N ARG A 48 0.44 13.10 -9.51
CA ARG A 48 1.25 14.22 -10.03
C ARG A 48 1.40 15.33 -8.99
N GLU A 49 0.30 15.75 -8.38
CA GLU A 49 0.34 16.80 -7.36
C GLU A 49 1.06 16.31 -6.09
N ALA A 50 0.85 15.06 -5.67
CA ALA A 50 1.56 14.48 -4.53
C ALA A 50 3.08 14.50 -4.75
N VAL A 51 3.56 13.97 -5.86
CA VAL A 51 5.00 13.94 -6.21
C VAL A 51 5.57 15.35 -6.29
N ARG A 52 4.87 16.27 -6.97
CA ARG A 52 5.29 17.68 -7.07
C ARG A 52 5.43 18.33 -5.70
N ILE A 53 4.43 18.14 -4.82
CA ILE A 53 4.39 18.79 -3.51
C ILE A 53 5.39 18.16 -2.55
N VAL A 54 5.50 16.83 -2.55
CA VAL A 54 6.45 16.11 -1.69
C VAL A 54 7.90 16.46 -2.06
N ASP A 55 8.20 16.66 -3.34
CA ASP A 55 9.50 17.11 -3.84
C ASP A 55 10.68 16.34 -3.23
N HIS A 56 10.61 15.02 -3.30
CA HIS A 56 11.64 14.07 -2.78
C HIS A 56 11.97 14.21 -1.29
N ARG A 57 11.17 14.93 -0.49
CA ARG A 57 11.43 15.07 0.96
C ARG A 57 11.20 13.79 1.75
N VAL A 58 10.25 12.96 1.29
CA VAL A 58 9.95 11.62 1.83
C VAL A 58 9.48 10.73 0.67
N PRO A 59 9.54 9.39 0.80
CA PRO A 59 8.99 8.48 -0.21
C PRO A 59 7.49 8.66 -0.43
N VAL A 60 7.08 8.56 -1.71
CA VAL A 60 5.69 8.59 -2.17
C VAL A 60 5.26 7.17 -2.55
N LEU A 61 4.43 6.56 -1.71
CA LEU A 61 3.80 5.27 -1.97
C LEU A 61 2.42 5.50 -2.59
N VAL A 62 2.07 4.74 -3.63
CA VAL A 62 0.80 4.92 -4.35
C VAL A 62 0.00 3.64 -4.41
N GLY A 63 -1.27 3.72 -4.02
CA GLY A 63 -2.25 2.64 -4.17
C GLY A 63 -2.62 2.42 -5.64
N ILE A 64 -2.29 1.23 -6.15
CA ILE A 64 -2.62 0.78 -7.51
C ILE A 64 -3.79 -0.22 -7.48
N ILE A 65 -4.78 0.07 -6.67
CA ILE A 65 -5.86 -0.82 -6.25
C ILE A 65 -6.98 -0.84 -7.29
N ASP A 66 -7.31 -2.03 -7.80
CA ASP A 66 -8.44 -2.25 -8.70
C ASP A 66 -8.91 -3.72 -8.65
N THR A 67 -9.92 -4.05 -9.43
CA THR A 67 -10.66 -5.32 -9.43
C THR A 67 -9.97 -6.45 -10.18
N GLU A 68 -8.94 -6.15 -10.98
CA GLU A 68 -8.30 -7.11 -11.90
C GLU A 68 -6.83 -6.73 -12.12
N THR A 69 -5.97 -7.76 -12.34
CA THR A 69 -4.51 -7.62 -12.42
C THR A 69 -4.06 -6.65 -13.51
N GLU A 70 -4.63 -6.72 -14.72
CA GLU A 70 -4.23 -5.86 -15.84
C GLU A 70 -4.56 -4.38 -15.57
N ARG A 71 -5.70 -4.12 -14.90
CA ARG A 71 -6.05 -2.76 -14.47
C ARG A 71 -5.09 -2.24 -13.40
N VAL A 72 -4.69 -3.10 -12.46
CA VAL A 72 -3.69 -2.76 -11.43
C VAL A 72 -2.33 -2.46 -12.08
N LEU A 73 -1.92 -3.23 -13.09
CA LEU A 73 -0.71 -2.98 -13.88
C LEU A 73 -0.76 -1.62 -14.58
N GLU A 74 -1.89 -1.28 -15.21
CA GLU A 74 -2.07 0.03 -15.87
C GLU A 74 -1.89 1.17 -14.86
N HIS A 75 -2.56 1.09 -13.71
CA HIS A 75 -2.39 2.08 -12.64
C HIS A 75 -0.94 2.14 -12.14
N GLY A 76 -0.27 1.00 -12.03
CA GLY A 76 1.13 0.93 -11.64
C GLY A 76 2.06 1.62 -12.63
N ARG A 77 1.92 1.34 -13.92
CA ARG A 77 2.71 2.00 -14.98
C ARG A 77 2.51 3.52 -14.97
N ARG A 78 1.26 3.97 -14.81
CA ARG A 78 0.93 5.41 -14.74
C ARG A 78 1.52 6.07 -13.50
N ALA A 79 1.38 5.45 -12.32
CA ALA A 79 1.93 5.98 -11.07
C ALA A 79 3.45 6.12 -11.11
N LEU A 80 4.16 5.10 -11.62
CA LEU A 80 5.62 5.14 -11.77
C LEU A 80 6.07 6.19 -12.79
N ALA A 81 5.37 6.31 -13.92
CA ALA A 81 5.66 7.35 -14.91
C ALA A 81 5.46 8.78 -14.36
N LEU A 82 4.64 8.94 -13.33
CA LEU A 82 4.42 10.20 -12.61
C LEU A 82 5.38 10.43 -11.44
N GLY A 83 6.26 9.47 -11.13
CA GLY A 83 7.31 9.61 -10.12
C GLY A 83 7.00 9.01 -8.75
N ALA A 84 6.08 8.06 -8.65
CA ALA A 84 5.88 7.30 -7.42
C ALA A 84 7.11 6.44 -7.11
N ASP A 85 7.51 6.38 -5.83
CA ASP A 85 8.68 5.61 -5.38
C ASP A 85 8.34 4.14 -5.12
N ALA A 86 7.11 3.84 -4.70
CA ALA A 86 6.65 2.49 -4.42
C ALA A 86 5.16 2.32 -4.73
N ARG A 87 4.76 1.08 -4.90
CA ARG A 87 3.39 0.66 -5.22
C ARG A 87 2.78 -0.12 -4.06
N VAL A 88 1.49 0.09 -3.84
CA VAL A 88 0.72 -0.63 -2.82
C VAL A 88 -0.49 -1.29 -3.50
N ALA A 89 -0.56 -2.62 -3.48
CA ALA A 89 -1.63 -3.40 -4.09
C ALA A 89 -2.37 -4.26 -3.06
N THR A 90 -3.68 -4.38 -3.23
CA THR A 90 -4.52 -5.35 -2.50
C THR A 90 -4.70 -6.62 -3.34
N ALA A 91 -5.33 -7.66 -2.77
CA ALA A 91 -5.92 -8.69 -3.63
C ALA A 91 -6.96 -8.03 -4.56
N PRO A 92 -7.12 -8.51 -5.81
CA PRO A 92 -8.24 -8.13 -6.66
C PRO A 92 -9.57 -8.40 -5.96
N PHE A 93 -10.53 -7.51 -6.15
CA PHE A 93 -11.82 -7.58 -5.45
C PHE A 93 -13.00 -7.55 -6.43
N TYR A 94 -14.23 -7.67 -5.93
CA TYR A 94 -15.48 -7.86 -6.66
C TYR A 94 -15.64 -9.30 -7.18
N ALA A 95 -14.82 -9.75 -8.13
CA ALA A 95 -14.72 -11.17 -8.49
C ALA A 95 -13.54 -11.77 -7.71
N LEU A 96 -13.84 -12.55 -6.67
CA LEU A 96 -12.82 -13.05 -5.75
C LEU A 96 -12.09 -14.25 -6.35
N GLY A 97 -10.77 -14.16 -6.44
CA GLY A 97 -9.88 -15.27 -6.80
C GLY A 97 -9.55 -16.18 -5.60
N GLY A 98 -9.04 -17.37 -5.90
CA GLY A 98 -8.49 -18.27 -4.89
C GLY A 98 -7.07 -17.86 -4.44
N PRO A 99 -6.51 -18.56 -3.42
CA PRO A 99 -5.17 -18.24 -2.91
C PRO A 99 -4.07 -18.25 -3.97
N ALA A 100 -4.15 -19.17 -4.94
CA ALA A 100 -3.17 -19.28 -6.04
C ALA A 100 -3.27 -18.08 -7.00
N ASP A 101 -4.49 -17.62 -7.30
CA ASP A 101 -4.72 -16.47 -8.18
C ASP A 101 -4.19 -15.17 -7.54
N ILE A 102 -4.35 -15.04 -6.21
CA ILE A 102 -3.86 -13.90 -5.44
C ILE A 102 -2.32 -13.88 -5.42
N GLU A 103 -1.70 -15.03 -5.20
CA GLU A 103 -0.25 -15.13 -5.24
C GLU A 103 0.30 -14.79 -6.62
N GLU A 104 -0.31 -15.32 -7.67
CA GLU A 104 0.06 -15.04 -9.06
C GLU A 104 -0.10 -13.56 -9.40
N HIS A 105 -1.18 -12.92 -8.90
CA HIS A 105 -1.37 -11.47 -9.02
C HIS A 105 -0.14 -10.68 -8.53
N PHE A 106 0.35 -10.93 -7.30
CA PHE A 106 1.52 -10.23 -6.78
C PHE A 106 2.79 -10.54 -7.57
N ARG A 107 2.96 -11.78 -8.05
CA ARG A 107 4.10 -12.17 -8.89
C ARG A 107 4.11 -11.42 -10.22
N ILE A 108 2.97 -11.34 -10.89
CA ILE A 108 2.81 -10.58 -12.13
C ILE A 108 3.13 -9.10 -11.90
N LEU A 109 2.60 -8.50 -10.84
CA LEU A 109 2.89 -7.10 -10.51
C LEU A 109 4.38 -6.84 -10.28
N HIS A 110 5.07 -7.76 -9.62
CA HIS A 110 6.51 -7.68 -9.39
C HIS A 110 7.31 -7.79 -10.70
N GLN A 111 6.93 -8.73 -11.58
CA GLN A 111 7.63 -8.99 -12.85
C GLN A 111 7.46 -7.85 -13.86
N GLU A 112 6.27 -7.26 -13.92
CA GLU A 112 5.90 -6.27 -14.94
C GLU A 112 6.21 -4.81 -14.54
N LEU A 113 6.46 -4.55 -13.27
CA LEU A 113 6.67 -3.20 -12.76
C LEU A 113 7.96 -3.13 -11.94
N ASP A 114 8.91 -2.33 -12.38
CA ASP A 114 10.23 -2.18 -11.74
C ASP A 114 10.20 -1.10 -10.64
N ALA A 115 9.67 -1.46 -9.47
CA ALA A 115 9.72 -0.63 -8.25
C ALA A 115 9.30 -1.48 -7.02
N PRO A 116 9.57 -1.05 -5.77
CA PRO A 116 9.13 -1.75 -4.58
C PRO A 116 7.62 -1.96 -4.53
N LEU A 117 7.19 -3.19 -4.24
CA LEU A 117 5.78 -3.58 -4.14
C LEU A 117 5.41 -3.91 -2.69
N PHE A 118 4.39 -3.24 -2.18
CA PHE A 118 3.79 -3.53 -0.88
C PHE A 118 2.45 -4.24 -1.07
N ALA A 119 2.23 -5.32 -0.33
CA ALA A 119 0.90 -5.93 -0.21
C ALA A 119 0.08 -5.18 0.84
N TYR A 120 -1.18 -4.90 0.54
CA TYR A 120 -2.10 -4.25 1.47
C TYR A 120 -3.22 -5.20 1.86
N ASP A 121 -3.17 -5.69 3.08
CA ASP A 121 -4.17 -6.60 3.64
C ASP A 121 -5.30 -5.80 4.30
N ILE A 122 -6.42 -5.68 3.62
CA ILE A 122 -7.60 -4.93 4.07
C ILE A 122 -8.90 -5.67 3.73
N PRO A 123 -9.17 -6.81 4.38
CA PRO A 123 -10.30 -7.67 4.03
C PRO A 123 -11.67 -7.01 4.17
N VAL A 124 -11.81 -5.98 5.01
CA VAL A 124 -13.06 -5.22 5.12
C VAL A 124 -13.46 -4.52 3.82
N CYS A 125 -12.48 -4.17 2.96
CA CYS A 125 -12.72 -3.52 1.67
C CYS A 125 -12.72 -4.49 0.50
N VAL A 126 -11.83 -5.50 0.52
CA VAL A 126 -11.61 -6.40 -0.62
C VAL A 126 -12.15 -7.81 -0.41
N HIS A 127 -12.76 -8.09 0.75
CA HIS A 127 -13.38 -9.37 1.12
C HIS A 127 -12.45 -10.58 1.04
N THR A 128 -11.13 -10.35 1.09
CA THR A 128 -10.10 -11.38 1.03
C THR A 128 -9.01 -11.06 2.04
N LYS A 129 -8.74 -12.02 2.94
CA LYS A 129 -7.61 -11.96 3.89
C LYS A 129 -6.37 -12.54 3.22
N LEU A 130 -5.28 -11.81 3.24
CA LEU A 130 -3.99 -12.30 2.75
C LEU A 130 -3.38 -13.27 3.78
N SER A 131 -2.91 -14.43 3.31
CA SER A 131 -2.28 -15.42 4.17
C SER A 131 -0.89 -14.92 4.60
N TRP A 132 -0.62 -14.88 5.90
CA TRP A 132 0.70 -14.51 6.42
C TRP A 132 1.81 -15.43 5.88
N LYS A 133 1.52 -16.72 5.63
CA LYS A 133 2.47 -17.66 5.03
C LYS A 133 2.83 -17.31 3.59
N MET A 134 1.85 -16.88 2.81
CA MET A 134 2.07 -16.39 1.44
C MET A 134 2.91 -15.11 1.48
N LEU A 135 2.54 -14.14 2.32
CA LEU A 135 3.26 -12.88 2.45
C LEU A 135 4.73 -13.09 2.85
N ALA A 136 4.99 -13.93 3.86
CA ALA A 136 6.35 -14.26 4.29
C ALA A 136 7.18 -14.92 3.18
N ARG A 137 6.57 -15.85 2.43
CA ARG A 137 7.22 -16.50 1.29
C ARG A 137 7.55 -15.50 0.19
N LEU A 138 6.59 -14.68 -0.23
CA LEU A 138 6.81 -13.67 -1.27
C LEU A 138 7.86 -12.62 -0.85
N GLY A 139 7.94 -12.29 0.44
CA GLY A 139 9.02 -11.46 0.98
C GLY A 139 10.39 -12.14 0.88
N ALA A 140 10.49 -13.38 1.33
CA ALA A 140 11.75 -14.15 1.24
C ALA A 140 12.24 -14.36 -0.19
N GLU A 141 11.34 -14.41 -1.15
CA GLU A 141 11.64 -14.51 -2.59
C GLU A 141 11.92 -13.14 -3.25
N GLY A 142 11.80 -12.03 -2.51
CA GLY A 142 12.00 -10.67 -3.03
C GLY A 142 10.88 -10.13 -3.92
N VAL A 143 9.72 -10.80 -3.96
CA VAL A 143 8.54 -10.35 -4.72
C VAL A 143 7.89 -9.16 -4.05
N LEU A 144 7.81 -9.17 -2.72
CA LEU A 144 7.30 -8.07 -1.91
C LEU A 144 8.42 -7.37 -1.16
N ALA A 145 8.38 -6.05 -1.12
CA ALA A 145 9.22 -5.19 -0.30
C ALA A 145 8.61 -4.93 1.08
N GLY A 146 7.30 -5.08 1.23
CA GLY A 146 6.65 -4.86 2.49
C GLY A 146 5.16 -5.23 2.49
N VAL A 147 4.57 -5.07 3.66
CA VAL A 147 3.14 -5.32 3.90
C VAL A 147 2.57 -4.20 4.76
N LYS A 148 1.43 -3.66 4.35
CA LYS A 148 0.54 -2.88 5.23
C LYS A 148 -0.62 -3.78 5.65
N ASP A 149 -0.77 -4.02 6.96
CA ASP A 149 -1.86 -4.82 7.51
C ASP A 149 -2.89 -3.95 8.22
N SER A 150 -4.09 -3.88 7.67
CA SER A 150 -5.30 -3.25 8.25
C SER A 150 -6.40 -4.29 8.46
N SER A 151 -6.04 -5.57 8.62
CA SER A 151 -7.01 -6.66 8.73
C SER A 151 -7.68 -6.76 10.11
N GLY A 152 -7.00 -6.24 11.14
CA GLY A 152 -7.41 -6.45 12.54
C GLY A 152 -7.10 -7.86 13.06
N ASP A 153 -6.41 -8.70 12.30
CA ASP A 153 -5.95 -10.02 12.72
C ASP A 153 -4.51 -9.93 13.27
N ASP A 154 -4.40 -9.42 14.49
CA ASP A 154 -3.12 -9.20 15.17
C ASP A 154 -2.36 -10.52 15.40
N VAL A 155 -3.05 -11.66 15.45
CA VAL A 155 -2.41 -12.97 15.59
C VAL A 155 -1.67 -13.34 14.31
N SER A 156 -2.32 -13.25 13.16
CA SER A 156 -1.67 -13.48 11.86
C SER A 156 -0.53 -12.49 11.61
N PHE A 157 -0.69 -11.22 11.98
CA PHE A 157 0.35 -10.22 11.85
C PHE A 157 1.58 -10.56 12.71
N ARG A 158 1.41 -11.01 13.94
CA ARG A 158 2.52 -11.47 14.79
C ARG A 158 3.25 -12.69 14.23
N TYR A 159 2.52 -13.65 13.62
CA TYR A 159 3.16 -14.75 12.92
C TYR A 159 3.99 -14.26 11.73
N LEU A 160 3.48 -13.28 10.98
CA LEU A 160 4.22 -12.67 9.88
C LEU A 160 5.51 -11.99 10.38
N VAL A 161 5.44 -11.22 11.47
CA VAL A 161 6.62 -10.58 12.10
C VAL A 161 7.66 -11.64 12.48
N GLN A 162 7.25 -12.69 13.19
CA GLN A 162 8.17 -13.76 13.61
C GLN A 162 8.83 -14.49 12.44
N GLU A 163 8.07 -14.73 11.37
CA GLU A 163 8.61 -15.40 10.19
C GLU A 163 9.51 -14.47 9.37
N ASN A 164 9.19 -13.18 9.31
CA ASN A 164 10.03 -12.15 8.69
C ASN A 164 11.41 -12.08 9.38
N GLU A 165 11.44 -12.07 10.71
CA GLU A 165 12.68 -12.10 11.49
C GLU A 165 13.52 -13.34 11.20
N LYS A 166 12.92 -14.54 11.17
CA LYS A 166 13.62 -15.79 10.85
C LYS A 166 14.25 -15.79 9.46
N ASN A 167 13.62 -15.09 8.51
CA ASN A 167 14.07 -14.98 7.12
C ASN A 167 15.04 -13.82 6.89
N GLY A 168 15.52 -13.16 7.94
CA GLY A 168 16.47 -12.04 7.84
C GLY A 168 15.81 -10.70 7.53
N HIS A 169 14.55 -10.52 7.88
CA HIS A 169 13.79 -9.28 7.79
C HIS A 169 13.64 -8.72 6.36
N PRO A 170 13.20 -9.52 5.38
CA PRO A 170 13.08 -9.06 3.99
C PRO A 170 11.92 -8.08 3.74
N LEU A 171 10.91 -8.04 4.64
CA LEU A 171 9.73 -7.21 4.49
C LEU A 171 9.76 -6.03 5.46
N THR A 172 9.37 -4.85 4.99
CA THR A 172 8.93 -3.75 5.85
C THR A 172 7.49 -4.01 6.28
N LEU A 173 7.24 -4.19 7.57
CA LEU A 173 5.93 -4.54 8.13
C LEU A 173 5.28 -3.33 8.80
N LEU A 174 4.19 -2.84 8.23
CA LEU A 174 3.47 -1.66 8.67
C LEU A 174 2.05 -2.05 9.13
N THR A 175 1.66 -1.63 10.33
CA THR A 175 0.27 -1.77 10.78
C THR A 175 -0.58 -0.57 10.36
N GLY A 176 -1.82 -0.81 9.96
CA GLY A 176 -2.85 0.22 9.81
C GLY A 176 -3.89 0.17 10.92
N HIS A 177 -3.63 -0.59 12.00
CA HIS A 177 -4.56 -0.77 13.12
C HIS A 177 -4.14 0.13 14.29
N GLU A 178 -4.67 1.35 14.33
CA GLU A 178 -4.25 2.43 15.24
C GLU A 178 -4.40 2.05 16.72
N ILE A 179 -5.45 1.29 17.07
CA ILE A 179 -5.78 0.97 18.47
C ILE A 179 -4.71 0.08 19.13
N VAL A 180 -3.97 -0.70 18.34
CA VAL A 180 -2.96 -1.66 18.84
C VAL A 180 -1.56 -1.35 18.31
N VAL A 181 -1.32 -0.14 17.83
CA VAL A 181 -0.03 0.26 17.22
C VAL A 181 1.15 0.02 18.17
N ASP A 182 1.00 0.30 19.44
CA ASP A 182 2.00 0.05 20.48
C ASP A 182 2.36 -1.44 20.57
N GLY A 183 1.34 -2.31 20.60
CA GLY A 183 1.51 -3.76 20.62
C GLY A 183 2.14 -4.30 19.33
N ALA A 184 1.82 -3.72 18.17
CA ALA A 184 2.42 -4.09 16.90
C ALA A 184 3.91 -3.73 16.86
N LEU A 185 4.28 -2.50 17.26
CA LEU A 185 5.67 -2.04 17.32
C LEU A 185 6.49 -2.85 18.33
N LEU A 186 5.95 -3.11 19.53
CA LEU A 186 6.61 -3.97 20.52
C LEU A 186 6.78 -5.42 20.05
N SER A 187 5.96 -5.88 19.12
CA SER A 187 6.07 -7.22 18.52
C SER A 187 7.04 -7.29 17.35
N GLY A 188 7.61 -6.15 16.89
CA GLY A 188 8.59 -6.08 15.82
C GLY A 188 8.06 -5.55 14.49
N ALA A 189 6.94 -4.84 14.47
CA ALA A 189 6.54 -4.07 13.29
C ALA A 189 7.49 -2.88 13.08
N ASP A 190 7.75 -2.53 11.83
CA ASP A 190 8.67 -1.43 11.46
C ASP A 190 8.01 -0.05 11.60
N GLY A 191 6.68 0.00 11.54
CA GLY A 191 5.97 1.26 11.63
C GLY A 191 4.46 1.12 11.51
N SER A 192 3.81 2.27 11.32
CA SER A 192 2.36 2.33 11.13
C SER A 192 1.97 3.29 10.00
N VAL A 193 0.88 2.97 9.33
CA VAL A 193 0.23 3.84 8.34
C VAL A 193 -1.23 4.00 8.74
N PRO A 194 -1.52 4.89 9.69
CA PRO A 194 -2.86 5.13 10.20
C PRO A 194 -3.78 5.76 9.15
N GLY A 195 -5.07 5.66 9.35
CA GLY A 195 -6.11 6.26 8.51
C GLY A 195 -6.45 7.70 8.83
#